data_fabefe76d1a6f47be5b709b281a888c3
#
_entry.id   fabefe76d1a6f47be5b709b281a888c3
#
_cell.length_a   1.000
_cell.length_b   1.000
_cell.length_c   1.000
_cell.angle_alpha   90.00
_cell.angle_beta   90.00
_cell.angle_gamma   90.00
#
_symmetry.space_group_name_H-M   'P 1'
#
loop_
_entity.id
_entity.type
_entity.pdbx_description
1 polymer ?
#
loop_
_entity_poly.entity_id
_entity_poly.type
_entity_poly.pdbx_seq_one_letter_code
_entity_poly.pdbx_strand_id
1 'polypeptide(L)'
;MPLTKKEILFCILNGFLIGIANLIPGVSGGTFALILGLYDRLITAITSLNLETVKVSLSLLVGFWKEEVRDQFTKEMKRIDFWFLVFLGIGLLLSVVSGAKLIQYLLQNHPEATLALFIGLIIPSLVVPYKLIEKHSVVVWLFLLPGILVTIIPSFFMGENTGSENPMFAFVTGVVAISAMILPGISGSYIMLVLGEYQIVIGKLSTILEPSSIVFLAAFGFGCLLGLLIFTHIVKWLFVKYKSHTMTFLLGLILGSFFILWPFKDYANGQTVVGRSGEVKRDIQIATAKNILPKDVAEAQIPIVALVFGLVLGLGLNRLESLQEKK
;
A
#
# COMPACT_ATOMS: atom_id res chain seq x y z
N MET A 1 -18.86 16.73 14.00
CA MET A 1 -20.06 16.39 13.23
C MET A 1 -19.81 15.06 12.56
N PRO A 2 -20.76 14.16 12.43
CA PRO A 2 -20.63 13.00 11.57
C PRO A 2 -20.43 13.47 10.12
N LEU A 3 -19.66 12.70 9.36
CA LEU A 3 -19.42 12.99 7.95
C LEU A 3 -20.74 13.09 7.18
N THR A 4 -20.81 13.97 6.22
CA THR A 4 -21.97 14.04 5.30
C THR A 4 -22.02 12.79 4.42
N LYS A 5 -23.18 12.47 3.85
CA LYS A 5 -23.34 11.34 2.92
C LYS A 5 -22.34 11.40 1.75
N LYS A 6 -22.02 12.59 1.27
CA LYS A 6 -21.03 12.80 0.20
C LYS A 6 -19.60 12.47 0.67
N GLU A 7 -19.23 12.91 1.87
CA GLU A 7 -17.92 12.58 2.45
C GLU A 7 -17.76 11.10 2.76
N ILE A 8 -18.82 10.44 3.26
CA ILE A 8 -18.82 8.98 3.47
C ILE A 8 -18.58 8.25 2.15
N LEU A 9 -19.35 8.57 1.11
CA LEU A 9 -19.18 7.96 -0.20
C LEU A 9 -17.76 8.20 -0.76
N PHE A 10 -17.26 9.42 -0.59
CA PHE A 10 -15.90 9.77 -1.00
C PHE A 10 -14.84 8.94 -0.27
N CYS A 11 -14.94 8.79 1.06
CA CYS A 11 -14.02 7.95 1.83
C CYS A 11 -14.07 6.48 1.38
N ILE A 12 -15.27 5.92 1.14
CA ILE A 12 -15.43 4.54 0.68
C ILE A 12 -14.83 4.36 -0.72
N LEU A 13 -15.10 5.26 -1.66
CA LEU A 13 -14.54 5.19 -3.02
C LEU A 13 -13.02 5.29 -3.03
N ASN A 14 -12.46 6.22 -2.25
CA ASN A 14 -11.01 6.35 -2.13
C ASN A 14 -10.37 5.14 -1.45
N GLY A 15 -10.99 4.62 -0.39
CA GLY A 15 -10.55 3.37 0.23
C GLY A 15 -10.59 2.21 -0.75
N PHE A 16 -11.61 2.13 -1.59
CA PHE A 16 -11.71 1.13 -2.65
C PHE A 16 -10.57 1.24 -3.66
N LEU A 17 -10.24 2.44 -4.14
CA LEU A 17 -9.12 2.67 -5.06
C LEU A 17 -7.77 2.32 -4.43
N ILE A 18 -7.54 2.72 -3.17
CA ILE A 18 -6.35 2.35 -2.40
C ILE A 18 -6.25 0.83 -2.25
N GLY A 19 -7.37 0.17 -1.99
CA GLY A 19 -7.40 -1.27 -1.84
C GLY A 19 -7.14 -2.02 -3.14
N ILE A 20 -7.68 -1.57 -4.28
CA ILE A 20 -7.36 -2.12 -5.61
C ILE A 20 -5.84 -2.02 -5.87
N ALA A 21 -5.23 -0.88 -5.56
CA ALA A 21 -3.79 -0.70 -5.70
C ALA A 21 -2.99 -1.73 -4.87
N ASN A 22 -3.42 -2.00 -3.64
CA ASN A 22 -2.77 -2.96 -2.76
C ASN A 22 -2.88 -4.43 -3.22
N LEU A 23 -3.81 -4.75 -4.11
CA LEU A 23 -3.95 -6.10 -4.68
C LEU A 23 -2.87 -6.43 -5.71
N ILE A 24 -2.14 -5.44 -6.19
CA ILE A 24 -1.13 -5.60 -7.24
C ILE A 24 0.26 -5.56 -6.59
N PRO A 25 1.04 -6.65 -6.70
CA PRO A 25 2.41 -6.65 -6.22
C PRO A 25 3.24 -5.54 -6.88
N GLY A 26 3.93 -4.73 -6.07
CA GLY A 26 4.72 -3.60 -6.56
C GLY A 26 3.97 -2.27 -6.68
N VAL A 27 2.63 -2.27 -6.55
CA VAL A 27 1.83 -1.05 -6.39
C VAL A 27 1.59 -0.81 -4.91
N SER A 28 1.77 0.43 -4.46
CA SER A 28 1.56 0.82 -3.06
C SER A 28 0.26 1.58 -2.88
N GLY A 29 -0.54 1.17 -1.88
CA GLY A 29 -1.69 1.94 -1.43
C GLY A 29 -1.30 3.33 -0.93
N GLY A 30 -0.09 3.50 -0.39
CA GLY A 30 0.48 4.80 -0.03
C GLY A 30 0.63 5.73 -1.25
N THR A 31 1.02 5.20 -2.42
CA THR A 31 1.05 5.95 -3.67
C THR A 31 -0.34 6.43 -4.06
N PHE A 32 -1.35 5.56 -3.96
CA PHE A 32 -2.73 5.95 -4.25
C PHE A 32 -3.29 6.94 -3.22
N ALA A 33 -2.96 6.79 -1.94
CA ALA A 33 -3.31 7.79 -0.93
C ALA A 33 -2.70 9.16 -1.25
N LEU A 34 -1.47 9.17 -1.81
CA LEU A 34 -0.81 10.40 -2.27
C LEU A 34 -1.51 11.01 -3.49
N ILE A 35 -1.84 10.18 -4.52
CA ILE A 35 -2.59 10.62 -5.72
C ILE A 35 -3.95 11.23 -5.34
N LEU A 36 -4.61 10.65 -4.33
CA LEU A 36 -5.94 11.05 -3.87
C LEU A 36 -5.92 12.17 -2.82
N GLY A 37 -4.74 12.76 -2.52
CA GLY A 37 -4.56 13.82 -1.53
C GLY A 37 -4.86 13.41 -0.08
N LEU A 38 -4.96 12.13 0.18
CA LEU A 38 -5.35 11.62 1.50
C LEU A 38 -4.16 11.25 2.38
N TYR A 39 -2.94 11.32 1.85
CA TYR A 39 -1.75 10.81 2.52
C TYR A 39 -1.50 11.52 3.86
N ASP A 40 -1.48 12.84 3.87
CA ASP A 40 -1.27 13.63 5.09
C ASP A 40 -2.38 13.45 6.12
N ARG A 41 -3.63 13.37 5.66
CA ARG A 41 -4.79 13.09 6.51
C ARG A 41 -4.70 11.70 7.14
N LEU A 42 -4.32 10.70 6.36
CA LEU A 42 -4.15 9.31 6.82
C LEU A 42 -3.03 9.22 7.86
N ILE A 43 -1.84 9.78 7.58
CA ILE A 43 -0.71 9.80 8.50
C ILE A 43 -1.09 10.54 9.79
N THR A 44 -1.78 11.68 9.68
CA THR A 44 -2.22 12.45 10.84
C THR A 44 -3.23 11.69 11.69
N ALA A 45 -4.22 11.04 11.08
CA ALA A 45 -5.21 10.25 11.77
C ALA A 45 -4.56 9.07 12.53
N ILE A 46 -3.66 8.32 11.89
CA ILE A 46 -2.96 7.19 12.51
C ILE A 46 -2.03 7.66 13.64
N THR A 47 -1.27 8.74 13.43
CA THR A 47 -0.37 9.27 14.48
C THR A 47 -1.11 9.91 15.65
N SER A 48 -2.39 10.21 15.49
CA SER A 48 -3.24 10.69 16.57
C SER A 48 -3.69 9.58 17.51
N LEU A 49 -3.57 8.30 17.12
CA LEU A 49 -3.85 7.16 18.01
C LEU A 49 -2.80 7.10 19.11
N ASN A 50 -3.27 7.06 20.38
CA ASN A 50 -2.40 7.00 21.54
C ASN A 50 -3.06 6.18 22.68
N LEU A 51 -2.35 6.05 23.80
CA LEU A 51 -2.86 5.32 24.97
C LEU A 51 -4.15 5.93 25.54
N GLU A 52 -4.36 7.23 25.38
CA GLU A 52 -5.59 7.90 25.80
C GLU A 52 -6.79 7.45 24.97
N THR A 53 -6.60 7.29 23.65
CA THR A 53 -7.62 6.72 22.77
C THR A 53 -8.07 5.33 23.24
N VAL A 54 -7.12 4.49 23.65
CA VAL A 54 -7.42 3.16 24.19
C VAL A 54 -8.19 3.26 25.51
N LYS A 55 -7.73 4.11 26.45
CA LYS A 55 -8.39 4.32 27.75
C LYS A 55 -9.82 4.83 27.59
N VAL A 56 -10.01 5.84 26.73
CA VAL A 56 -11.34 6.41 26.47
C VAL A 56 -12.25 5.39 25.79
N SER A 57 -11.73 4.57 24.87
CA SER A 57 -12.51 3.50 24.24
C SER A 57 -12.90 2.41 25.23
N LEU A 58 -11.99 2.01 26.13
CA LEU A 58 -12.30 1.04 27.18
C LEU A 58 -13.28 1.61 28.23
N SER A 59 -13.19 2.90 28.56
CA SER A 59 -14.12 3.53 29.50
C SER A 59 -15.56 3.52 29.00
N LEU A 60 -15.75 3.56 27.66
CA LEU A 60 -17.08 3.43 27.05
C LEU A 60 -17.70 2.05 27.33
N LEU A 61 -16.92 0.97 27.34
CA LEU A 61 -17.42 -0.39 27.63
C LEU A 61 -17.99 -0.52 29.02
N VAL A 62 -17.45 0.24 29.99
CA VAL A 62 -17.83 0.17 31.41
C VAL A 62 -18.81 1.27 31.80
N GLY A 63 -18.85 2.38 31.06
CA GLY A 63 -19.60 3.57 31.45
C GLY A 63 -20.45 4.21 30.35
N PHE A 64 -20.90 3.45 29.34
CA PHE A 64 -21.64 3.98 28.18
C PHE A 64 -22.93 4.72 28.54
N TRP A 65 -23.52 4.47 29.73
CA TRP A 65 -24.70 5.17 30.24
C TRP A 65 -24.41 6.57 30.79
N LYS A 66 -23.12 6.88 31.12
CA LYS A 66 -22.71 8.20 31.61
C LYS A 66 -22.50 9.15 30.45
N GLU A 67 -23.14 10.32 30.50
CA GLU A 67 -23.04 11.33 29.46
C GLU A 67 -21.62 11.85 29.26
N GLU A 68 -20.90 12.07 30.38
CA GLU A 68 -19.50 12.51 30.35
C GLU A 68 -18.57 11.55 29.58
N VAL A 69 -18.77 10.22 29.74
CA VAL A 69 -17.97 9.20 29.05
C VAL A 69 -18.27 9.20 27.56
N ARG A 70 -19.53 9.35 27.16
CA ARG A 70 -19.93 9.46 25.75
C ARG A 70 -19.38 10.72 25.10
N ASP A 71 -19.37 11.84 25.83
CA ASP A 71 -18.82 13.11 25.36
C ASP A 71 -17.31 13.03 25.16
N GLN A 72 -16.59 12.44 26.13
CA GLN A 72 -15.15 12.19 26.00
C GLN A 72 -14.85 11.29 24.81
N PHE A 73 -15.59 10.19 24.66
CA PHE A 73 -15.45 9.30 23.52
C PHE A 73 -15.71 10.02 22.20
N THR A 74 -16.78 10.81 22.11
CA THR A 74 -17.10 11.56 20.91
C THR A 74 -16.03 12.58 20.53
N LYS A 75 -15.45 13.26 21.52
CA LYS A 75 -14.34 14.20 21.31
C LYS A 75 -13.10 13.47 20.80
N GLU A 76 -12.77 12.33 21.41
CA GLU A 76 -11.63 11.52 21.03
C GLU A 76 -11.78 10.94 19.62
N MET A 77 -12.95 10.43 19.25
CA MET A 77 -13.22 9.93 17.90
C MET A 77 -13.10 11.03 16.83
N LYS A 78 -13.45 12.27 17.17
CA LYS A 78 -13.21 13.42 16.29
C LYS A 78 -11.72 13.76 16.18
N ARG A 79 -10.98 13.69 17.28
CA ARG A 79 -9.54 14.00 17.32
C ARG A 79 -8.74 13.07 16.42
N ILE A 80 -9.06 11.77 16.41
CA ILE A 80 -8.39 10.75 15.60
C ILE A 80 -8.96 10.61 14.18
N ASP A 81 -9.94 11.43 13.80
CA ASP A 81 -10.67 11.32 12.53
C ASP A 81 -11.22 9.90 12.27
N PHE A 82 -11.80 9.31 13.32
CA PHE A 82 -12.24 7.90 13.36
C PHE A 82 -13.13 7.51 12.18
N TRP A 83 -14.14 8.32 11.87
CA TRP A 83 -15.08 8.01 10.79
C TRP A 83 -14.43 7.99 9.42
N PHE A 84 -13.44 8.86 9.20
CA PHE A 84 -12.61 8.81 7.99
C PHE A 84 -11.90 7.46 7.88
N LEU A 85 -11.22 7.01 8.95
CA LEU A 85 -10.50 5.73 8.95
C LEU A 85 -11.45 4.55 8.74
N VAL A 86 -12.64 4.57 9.38
CA VAL A 86 -13.65 3.50 9.26
C VAL A 86 -14.16 3.39 7.82
N PHE A 87 -14.62 4.49 7.22
CA PHE A 87 -15.18 4.44 5.87
C PHE A 87 -14.12 4.19 4.80
N LEU A 88 -12.89 4.68 5.00
CA LEU A 88 -11.75 4.33 4.16
C LEU A 88 -11.45 2.83 4.25
N GLY A 89 -11.42 2.28 5.46
CA GLY A 89 -11.24 0.85 5.72
C GLY A 89 -12.34 -0.02 5.11
N ILE A 90 -13.59 0.40 5.19
CA ILE A 90 -14.72 -0.29 4.52
C ILE A 90 -14.48 -0.34 3.00
N GLY A 91 -14.08 0.78 2.39
CA GLY A 91 -13.76 0.82 0.96
C GLY A 91 -12.63 -0.13 0.60
N LEU A 92 -11.56 -0.15 1.40
CA LEU A 92 -10.42 -1.05 1.23
C LEU A 92 -10.86 -2.52 1.32
N LEU A 93 -11.66 -2.90 2.32
CA LEU A 93 -12.18 -4.26 2.46
C LEU A 93 -13.08 -4.65 1.28
N LEU A 94 -13.95 -3.76 0.84
CA LEU A 94 -14.80 -3.98 -0.35
C LEU A 94 -13.96 -4.26 -1.59
N SER A 95 -12.84 -3.54 -1.78
CA SER A 95 -11.95 -3.77 -2.93
C SER A 95 -11.28 -5.15 -2.87
N VAL A 96 -10.86 -5.60 -1.69
CA VAL A 96 -10.27 -6.93 -1.52
C VAL A 96 -11.28 -8.02 -1.87
N VAL A 97 -12.51 -7.90 -1.37
CA VAL A 97 -13.56 -8.91 -1.60
C VAL A 97 -14.01 -8.95 -3.07
N SER A 98 -14.23 -7.78 -3.70
CA SER A 98 -14.76 -7.69 -5.06
C SER A 98 -13.69 -7.62 -6.14
N GLY A 99 -12.56 -6.98 -5.86
CA GLY A 99 -11.50 -6.70 -6.83
C GLY A 99 -10.45 -7.79 -6.97
N ALA A 100 -10.22 -8.61 -5.93
CA ALA A 100 -9.12 -9.58 -5.94
C ALA A 100 -9.20 -10.56 -7.13
N LYS A 101 -10.39 -11.12 -7.42
CA LYS A 101 -10.58 -12.04 -8.54
C LYS A 101 -10.36 -11.35 -9.90
N LEU A 102 -10.82 -10.11 -10.05
CA LEU A 102 -10.64 -9.33 -11.27
C LEU A 102 -9.14 -9.04 -11.51
N ILE A 103 -8.46 -8.53 -10.49
CA ILE A 103 -7.03 -8.22 -10.59
C ILE A 103 -6.22 -9.49 -10.86
N GLN A 104 -6.53 -10.59 -10.18
CA GLN A 104 -5.89 -11.88 -10.44
C GLN A 104 -6.11 -12.34 -11.89
N TYR A 105 -7.34 -12.24 -12.41
CA TYR A 105 -7.65 -12.57 -13.79
C TYR A 105 -6.85 -11.71 -14.79
N LEU A 106 -6.81 -10.39 -14.55
CA LEU A 106 -6.08 -9.45 -15.41
C LEU A 106 -4.57 -9.73 -15.40
N LEU A 107 -3.98 -9.99 -14.24
CA LEU A 107 -2.56 -10.30 -14.11
C LEU A 107 -2.19 -11.67 -14.72
N GLN A 108 -3.11 -12.65 -14.71
CA GLN A 108 -2.87 -13.96 -15.30
C GLN A 108 -3.03 -13.98 -16.82
N ASN A 109 -3.97 -13.20 -17.37
CA ASN A 109 -4.30 -13.24 -18.80
C ASN A 109 -3.74 -12.05 -19.58
N HIS A 110 -3.55 -10.90 -18.93
CA HIS A 110 -3.10 -9.65 -19.56
C HIS A 110 -2.07 -8.92 -18.68
N PRO A 111 -0.98 -9.58 -18.21
CA PRO A 111 -0.04 -8.98 -17.25
C PRO A 111 0.60 -7.72 -17.79
N GLU A 112 1.05 -7.68 -19.05
CA GLU A 112 1.75 -6.55 -19.64
C GLU A 112 0.85 -5.31 -19.69
N ALA A 113 -0.40 -5.47 -20.15
CA ALA A 113 -1.37 -4.38 -20.22
C ALA A 113 -1.76 -3.89 -18.82
N THR A 114 -1.92 -4.82 -17.88
CA THR A 114 -2.28 -4.47 -16.49
C THR A 114 -1.17 -3.68 -15.82
N LEU A 115 0.07 -4.12 -15.90
CA LEU A 115 1.21 -3.42 -15.33
C LEU A 115 1.44 -2.05 -15.98
N ALA A 116 1.31 -1.97 -17.32
CA ALA A 116 1.42 -0.71 -18.05
C ALA A 116 0.32 0.28 -17.63
N LEU A 117 -0.93 -0.17 -17.46
CA LEU A 117 -2.03 0.63 -16.93
C LEU A 117 -1.68 1.24 -15.58
N PHE A 118 -1.12 0.45 -14.66
CA PHE A 118 -0.76 0.93 -13.33
C PHE A 118 0.43 1.89 -13.35
N ILE A 119 1.43 1.67 -14.21
CA ILE A 119 2.49 2.67 -14.43
C ILE A 119 1.85 3.99 -14.89
N GLY A 120 0.95 3.94 -15.87
CA GLY A 120 0.24 5.12 -16.34
C GLY A 120 -0.51 5.86 -15.22
N LEU A 121 -1.23 5.12 -14.37
CA LEU A 121 -1.93 5.68 -13.20
C LEU A 121 -0.99 6.33 -12.19
N ILE A 122 0.22 5.80 -12.01
CA ILE A 122 1.19 6.28 -11.02
C ILE A 122 1.99 7.49 -11.54
N ILE A 123 2.26 7.61 -12.82
CA ILE A 123 3.05 8.72 -13.39
C ILE A 123 2.58 10.10 -12.90
N PRO A 124 1.28 10.44 -12.89
CA PRO A 124 0.81 11.74 -12.39
C PRO A 124 1.10 11.98 -10.91
N SER A 125 1.25 10.91 -10.10
CA SER A 125 1.56 11.03 -8.66
C SER A 125 2.95 11.61 -8.39
N LEU A 126 3.87 11.53 -9.36
CA LEU A 126 5.20 12.14 -9.25
C LEU A 126 5.13 13.66 -9.07
N VAL A 127 4.08 14.29 -9.58
CA VAL A 127 3.89 15.75 -9.49
C VAL A 127 3.66 16.19 -8.04
N VAL A 128 3.01 15.37 -7.21
CA VAL A 128 2.67 15.72 -5.82
C VAL A 128 3.93 15.90 -4.96
N PRO A 129 4.80 14.88 -4.77
CA PRO A 129 6.01 15.06 -3.99
C PRO A 129 6.96 16.08 -4.63
N TYR A 130 7.03 16.16 -5.98
CA TYR A 130 7.84 17.16 -6.68
C TYR A 130 7.45 18.59 -6.30
N LYS A 131 6.17 18.93 -6.31
CA LYS A 131 5.67 20.27 -5.92
C LYS A 131 5.91 20.60 -4.45
N LEU A 132 6.02 19.61 -3.58
CA LEU A 132 6.27 19.77 -2.15
C LEU A 132 7.76 19.93 -1.81
N ILE A 133 8.68 19.77 -2.78
CA ILE A 133 10.10 20.06 -2.61
C ILE A 133 10.28 21.58 -2.61
N GLU A 134 10.55 22.15 -1.45
CA GLU A 134 10.73 23.60 -1.27
C GLU A 134 12.16 24.05 -1.58
N LYS A 135 13.14 23.15 -1.36
CA LYS A 135 14.58 23.44 -1.54
C LYS A 135 15.15 22.54 -2.63
N HIS A 136 15.61 23.17 -3.73
CA HIS A 136 16.19 22.46 -4.87
C HIS A 136 17.74 22.51 -4.83
N SER A 137 18.35 21.97 -3.76
CA SER A 137 19.81 21.86 -3.65
C SER A 137 20.28 20.47 -4.13
N VAL A 138 21.56 20.37 -4.51
CA VAL A 138 22.18 19.08 -4.90
C VAL A 138 22.02 18.04 -3.78
N VAL A 139 22.19 18.46 -2.52
CA VAL A 139 22.05 17.57 -1.35
C VAL A 139 20.64 16.98 -1.26
N VAL A 140 19.59 17.79 -1.52
CA VAL A 140 18.21 17.31 -1.54
C VAL A 140 18.00 16.29 -2.65
N TRP A 141 18.50 16.56 -3.85
CA TRP A 141 18.35 15.65 -4.99
C TRP A 141 19.14 14.35 -4.86
N LEU A 142 20.21 14.32 -4.06
CA LEU A 142 20.92 13.07 -3.74
C LEU A 142 20.01 12.05 -3.03
N PHE A 143 18.95 12.48 -2.32
CA PHE A 143 18.01 11.57 -1.67
C PHE A 143 17.10 10.80 -2.66
N LEU A 144 17.06 11.20 -3.93
CA LEU A 144 16.36 10.44 -4.98
C LEU A 144 16.96 9.04 -5.14
N LEU A 145 18.31 8.97 -5.16
CA LEU A 145 19.03 7.72 -5.39
C LEU A 145 18.75 6.65 -4.33
N PRO A 146 18.89 6.90 -3.02
CA PRO A 146 18.52 5.90 -2.02
C PRO A 146 17.05 5.51 -2.08
N GLY A 147 16.12 6.41 -2.46
CA GLY A 147 14.73 6.04 -2.70
C GLY A 147 14.58 5.00 -3.81
N ILE A 148 15.22 5.22 -4.95
CA ILE A 148 15.23 4.27 -6.07
C ILE A 148 15.86 2.93 -5.63
N LEU A 149 17.02 2.97 -4.97
CA LEU A 149 17.76 1.77 -4.58
C LEU A 149 16.99 0.92 -3.55
N VAL A 150 16.37 1.54 -2.56
CA VAL A 150 15.53 0.84 -1.55
C VAL A 150 14.38 0.07 -2.20
N THR A 151 13.85 0.56 -3.32
CA THR A 151 12.78 -0.14 -4.05
C THR A 151 13.34 -1.26 -4.94
N ILE A 152 14.45 -1.02 -5.64
CA ILE A 152 14.96 -1.95 -6.66
C ILE A 152 15.82 -3.07 -6.04
N ILE A 153 16.73 -2.75 -5.09
CA ILE A 153 17.69 -3.71 -4.55
C ILE A 153 17.01 -4.98 -4.00
N PRO A 154 15.91 -4.91 -3.22
CA PRO A 154 15.29 -6.11 -2.68
C PRO A 154 14.81 -7.09 -3.76
N SER A 155 14.49 -6.62 -4.99
CA SER A 155 14.03 -7.50 -6.07
C SER A 155 15.09 -8.52 -6.51
N PHE A 156 16.37 -8.22 -6.29
CA PHE A 156 17.47 -9.13 -6.65
C PHE A 156 17.65 -10.27 -5.64
N PHE A 157 17.10 -10.14 -4.44
CA PHE A 157 17.16 -11.15 -3.37
C PHE A 157 15.87 -11.95 -3.22
N MET A 158 14.91 -11.77 -4.13
CA MET A 158 13.67 -12.53 -4.12
C MET A 158 13.92 -13.97 -4.53
N GLY A 159 13.24 -14.89 -3.83
CA GLY A 159 13.32 -16.33 -4.10
C GLY A 159 14.49 -17.05 -3.42
N GLU A 160 15.44 -16.32 -2.82
CA GLU A 160 16.54 -16.94 -2.05
C GLU A 160 16.13 -17.26 -0.60
N ASN A 161 15.12 -16.57 -0.07
CA ASN A 161 14.64 -16.76 1.28
C ASN A 161 13.46 -17.72 1.33
N THR A 162 13.58 -18.76 2.15
CA THR A 162 12.53 -19.76 2.35
C THR A 162 11.48 -19.35 3.40
N GLY A 163 11.65 -18.18 4.02
CA GLY A 163 10.82 -17.72 5.13
C GLY A 163 10.99 -18.55 6.41
N SER A 164 10.16 -18.29 7.42
CA SER A 164 10.22 -19.02 8.68
C SER A 164 8.87 -19.05 9.37
N GLU A 165 8.43 -20.21 9.84
CA GLU A 165 7.23 -20.34 10.66
C GLU A 165 7.42 -19.85 12.12
N ASN A 166 8.56 -19.25 12.44
CA ASN A 166 8.83 -18.71 13.78
C ASN A 166 7.99 -17.45 14.04
N PRO A 167 7.18 -17.40 15.10
CA PRO A 167 6.37 -16.23 15.44
C PRO A 167 7.17 -14.92 15.64
N MET A 168 8.42 -15.00 16.10
CA MET A 168 9.28 -13.82 16.23
C MET A 168 9.67 -13.26 14.86
N PHE A 169 9.96 -14.14 13.89
CA PHE A 169 10.25 -13.71 12.53
C PHE A 169 9.00 -13.12 11.87
N ALA A 170 7.82 -13.75 12.09
CA ALA A 170 6.54 -13.21 11.67
C ALA A 170 6.27 -11.80 12.24
N PHE A 171 6.56 -11.59 13.52
CA PHE A 171 6.45 -10.27 14.15
C PHE A 171 7.34 -9.23 13.45
N VAL A 172 8.63 -9.53 13.23
CA VAL A 172 9.58 -8.63 12.55
C VAL A 172 9.11 -8.36 11.11
N THR A 173 8.69 -9.40 10.39
CA THR A 173 8.12 -9.25 9.04
C THR A 173 6.89 -8.33 9.05
N GLY A 174 6.00 -8.49 10.03
CA GLY A 174 4.85 -7.61 10.19
C GLY A 174 5.25 -6.13 10.36
N VAL A 175 6.24 -5.87 11.24
CA VAL A 175 6.76 -4.49 11.43
C VAL A 175 7.30 -3.91 10.14
N VAL A 176 8.14 -4.65 9.41
CA VAL A 176 8.80 -4.15 8.20
C VAL A 176 7.83 -4.02 7.03
N ALA A 177 6.95 -5.01 6.84
CA ALA A 177 5.97 -5.01 5.76
C ALA A 177 4.97 -3.85 5.86
N ILE A 178 4.42 -3.60 7.06
CA ILE A 178 3.49 -2.48 7.24
C ILE A 178 4.20 -1.12 7.12
N SER A 179 5.45 -1.02 7.60
CA SER A 179 6.26 0.19 7.44
C SER A 179 6.50 0.52 5.97
N ALA A 180 6.84 -0.49 5.17
CA ALA A 180 6.98 -0.33 3.73
C ALA A 180 5.67 0.05 3.04
N MET A 181 4.54 -0.51 3.46
CA MET A 181 3.22 -0.22 2.90
C MET A 181 2.78 1.23 3.10
N ILE A 182 3.25 1.89 4.16
CA ILE A 182 2.99 3.32 4.41
C ILE A 182 3.71 4.17 3.38
N LEU A 183 4.92 3.77 2.95
CA LEU A 183 5.70 4.54 1.99
C LEU A 183 5.12 4.42 0.57
N PRO A 184 4.91 5.55 -0.14
CA PRO A 184 4.58 5.49 -1.56
C PRO A 184 5.69 4.79 -2.36
N GLY A 185 5.30 3.91 -3.29
CA GLY A 185 6.24 3.20 -4.16
C GLY A 185 6.72 1.83 -3.67
N ILE A 186 6.42 1.44 -2.43
CA ILE A 186 6.74 0.11 -1.91
C ILE A 186 5.47 -0.55 -1.38
N SER A 187 5.31 -1.85 -1.68
CA SER A 187 4.19 -2.66 -1.20
C SER A 187 4.62 -3.56 -0.04
N GLY A 188 3.76 -3.69 0.99
CA GLY A 188 4.00 -4.63 2.08
C GLY A 188 4.07 -6.09 1.62
N SER A 189 3.25 -6.48 0.64
CA SER A 189 3.32 -7.82 0.03
C SER A 189 4.64 -8.05 -0.70
N TYR A 190 5.19 -7.03 -1.36
CA TYR A 190 6.51 -7.09 -1.96
C TYR A 190 7.60 -7.40 -0.92
N ILE A 191 7.59 -6.72 0.23
CA ILE A 191 8.52 -7.00 1.32
C ILE A 191 8.34 -8.41 1.88
N MET A 192 7.10 -8.86 2.06
CA MET A 192 6.85 -10.26 2.49
C MET A 192 7.38 -11.28 1.48
N LEU A 193 7.29 -11.01 0.17
CA LEU A 193 7.89 -11.85 -0.87
C LEU A 193 9.41 -11.89 -0.77
N VAL A 194 10.06 -10.73 -0.58
CA VAL A 194 11.52 -10.65 -0.40
C VAL A 194 11.98 -11.45 0.83
N LEU A 195 11.22 -11.41 1.92
CA LEU A 195 11.52 -12.14 3.15
C LEU A 195 11.12 -13.62 3.10
N GLY A 196 10.46 -14.08 2.02
CA GLY A 196 9.96 -15.45 1.89
C GLY A 196 8.70 -15.74 2.70
N GLU A 197 8.11 -14.74 3.37
CA GLU A 197 7.00 -14.90 4.31
C GLU A 197 5.61 -14.86 3.67
N TYR A 198 5.48 -14.37 2.45
CA TYR A 198 4.18 -14.14 1.82
C TYR A 198 3.33 -15.41 1.77
N GLN A 199 3.91 -16.52 1.28
CA GLN A 199 3.21 -17.80 1.15
C GLN A 199 2.88 -18.42 2.52
N ILE A 200 3.77 -18.21 3.52
CA ILE A 200 3.55 -18.71 4.89
C ILE A 200 2.35 -17.96 5.51
N VAL A 201 2.32 -16.62 5.42
CA VAL A 201 1.20 -15.81 5.93
C VAL A 201 -0.13 -16.23 5.28
N ILE A 202 -0.16 -16.39 3.94
CA ILE A 202 -1.37 -16.83 3.23
C ILE A 202 -1.77 -18.26 3.62
N GLY A 203 -0.80 -19.15 3.78
CA GLY A 203 -1.03 -20.53 4.26
C GLY A 203 -1.64 -20.53 5.67
N LYS A 204 -1.06 -19.79 6.61
CA LYS A 204 -1.58 -19.68 7.99
C LYS A 204 -2.97 -19.03 8.05
N LEU A 205 -3.28 -18.08 7.16
CA LEU A 205 -4.63 -17.52 7.05
C LEU A 205 -5.66 -18.57 6.60
N SER A 206 -5.27 -19.52 5.76
CA SER A 206 -6.15 -20.61 5.32
C SER A 206 -6.42 -21.65 6.41
N THR A 207 -5.54 -21.75 7.40
CA THR A 207 -5.63 -22.65 8.57
C THR A 207 -5.78 -21.87 9.87
N ILE A 208 -6.48 -20.75 9.85
CA ILE A 208 -6.57 -19.79 10.96
C ILE A 208 -7.09 -20.39 12.28
N LEU A 209 -7.80 -21.51 12.24
CA LEU A 209 -8.32 -22.18 13.43
C LEU A 209 -7.27 -23.11 14.10
N GLU A 210 -6.13 -23.36 13.47
CA GLU A 210 -5.06 -24.14 14.06
C GLU A 210 -4.29 -23.32 15.11
N PRO A 211 -3.97 -23.86 16.30
CA PRO A 211 -3.28 -23.11 17.35
C PRO A 211 -1.95 -22.50 16.90
N SER A 212 -1.17 -23.22 16.07
CA SER A 212 0.09 -22.71 15.51
C SER A 212 -0.12 -21.52 14.60
N SER A 213 -1.18 -21.53 13.79
CA SER A 213 -1.54 -20.43 12.89
C SER A 213 -2.02 -19.21 13.66
N ILE A 214 -2.79 -19.42 14.75
CA ILE A 214 -3.24 -18.31 15.63
C ILE A 214 -2.04 -17.60 16.22
N VAL A 215 -1.07 -18.31 16.79
CA VAL A 215 0.12 -17.72 17.41
C VAL A 215 0.96 -16.95 16.38
N PHE A 216 1.18 -17.56 15.22
CA PHE A 216 1.93 -16.94 14.12
C PHE A 216 1.25 -15.64 13.63
N LEU A 217 -0.05 -15.71 13.31
CA LEU A 217 -0.82 -14.57 12.81
C LEU A 217 -1.02 -13.47 13.86
N ALA A 218 -1.13 -13.84 15.14
CA ALA A 218 -1.17 -12.87 16.23
C ALA A 218 0.16 -12.12 16.34
N ALA A 219 1.29 -12.82 16.25
CA ALA A 219 2.62 -12.20 16.24
C ALA A 219 2.81 -11.28 15.04
N PHE A 220 2.45 -11.73 13.83
CA PHE A 220 2.48 -10.93 12.62
C PHE A 220 1.59 -9.68 12.73
N GLY A 221 0.34 -9.83 13.16
CA GLY A 221 -0.61 -8.73 13.33
C GLY A 221 -0.16 -7.71 14.39
N PHE A 222 0.42 -8.19 15.50
CA PHE A 222 1.00 -7.31 16.51
C PHE A 222 2.22 -6.56 15.99
N GLY A 223 3.07 -7.21 15.17
CA GLY A 223 4.14 -6.58 14.43
C GLY A 223 3.63 -5.48 13.50
N CYS A 224 2.58 -5.76 12.73
CA CYS A 224 1.94 -4.77 11.87
C CYS A 224 1.40 -3.57 12.68
N LEU A 225 0.75 -3.81 13.82
CA LEU A 225 0.23 -2.74 14.66
C LEU A 225 1.35 -1.84 15.20
N LEU A 226 2.41 -2.42 15.75
CA LEU A 226 3.55 -1.65 16.25
C LEU A 226 4.29 -0.92 15.14
N GLY A 227 4.55 -1.60 14.00
CA GLY A 227 5.18 -0.98 12.84
C GLY A 227 4.37 0.21 12.33
N LEU A 228 3.04 0.06 12.22
CA LEU A 228 2.15 1.15 11.81
C LEU A 228 2.28 2.36 12.73
N LEU A 229 2.17 2.15 14.05
CA LEU A 229 2.21 3.25 15.03
C LEU A 229 3.59 3.92 15.08
N ILE A 230 4.66 3.15 15.16
CA ILE A 230 6.02 3.70 15.26
C ILE A 230 6.42 4.40 13.97
N PHE A 231 6.23 3.71 12.84
CA PHE A 231 6.73 4.21 11.57
C PHE A 231 5.97 5.44 11.05
N THR A 232 4.66 5.53 11.31
CA THR A 232 3.90 6.76 10.96
C THR A 232 4.39 7.98 11.74
N HIS A 233 4.80 7.82 13.01
CA HIS A 233 5.42 8.92 13.76
C HIS A 233 6.77 9.34 13.18
N ILE A 234 7.59 8.36 12.73
CA ILE A 234 8.87 8.64 12.04
C ILE A 234 8.60 9.42 10.76
N VAL A 235 7.66 8.95 9.93
CA VAL A 235 7.30 9.61 8.65
C VAL A 235 6.80 11.04 8.91
N LYS A 236 5.91 11.23 9.89
CA LYS A 236 5.42 12.56 10.26
C LYS A 236 6.54 13.48 10.72
N TRP A 237 7.46 12.98 11.57
CA TRP A 237 8.62 13.74 12.02
C TRP A 237 9.53 14.13 10.84
N LEU A 238 9.78 13.21 9.89
CA LEU A 238 10.55 13.49 8.68
C LEU A 238 9.89 14.56 7.81
N PHE A 239 8.56 14.53 7.65
CA PHE A 239 7.82 15.53 6.90
C PHE A 239 7.91 16.92 7.52
N VAL A 240 7.87 17.01 8.85
CA VAL A 240 7.97 18.31 9.53
C VAL A 240 9.40 18.84 9.49
N LYS A 241 10.41 18.00 9.74
CA LYS A 241 11.79 18.46 9.93
C LYS A 241 12.62 18.48 8.65
N TYR A 242 12.38 17.52 7.73
CA TYR A 242 13.18 17.29 6.53
C TYR A 242 12.31 17.18 5.26
N LYS A 243 11.28 18.01 5.14
CA LYS A 243 10.26 17.93 4.10
C LYS A 243 10.83 17.70 2.70
N SER A 244 11.73 18.58 2.23
CA SER A 244 12.29 18.47 0.87
C SER A 244 13.07 17.16 0.64
N HIS A 245 13.87 16.72 1.61
CA HIS A 245 14.63 15.46 1.51
C HIS A 245 13.68 14.26 1.49
N THR A 246 12.67 14.29 2.34
CA THR A 246 11.65 13.22 2.41
C THR A 246 10.86 13.16 1.10
N MET A 247 10.41 14.29 0.56
CA MET A 247 9.69 14.33 -0.71
C MET A 247 10.54 13.82 -1.88
N THR A 248 11.83 14.16 -1.92
CA THR A 248 12.74 13.64 -2.95
C THR A 248 12.99 12.14 -2.78
N PHE A 249 13.10 11.66 -1.55
CA PHE A 249 13.21 10.22 -1.27
C PHE A 249 11.94 9.46 -1.71
N LEU A 250 10.74 9.97 -1.38
CA LEU A 250 9.47 9.39 -1.83
C LEU A 250 9.35 9.39 -3.36
N LEU A 251 9.79 10.47 -4.01
CA LEU A 251 9.86 10.55 -5.47
C LEU A 251 10.75 9.43 -6.02
N GLY A 252 11.89 9.17 -5.36
CA GLY A 252 12.78 8.07 -5.71
C GLY A 252 12.12 6.69 -5.54
N LEU A 253 11.37 6.47 -4.46
CA LEU A 253 10.64 5.23 -4.25
C LEU A 253 9.62 4.97 -5.37
N ILE A 254 8.85 6.00 -5.75
CA ILE A 254 7.87 5.89 -6.84
C ILE A 254 8.56 5.60 -8.18
N LEU A 255 9.67 6.28 -8.48
CA LEU A 255 10.46 6.00 -9.70
C LEU A 255 11.04 4.58 -9.70
N GLY A 256 11.53 4.11 -8.55
CA GLY A 256 12.01 2.74 -8.38
C GLY A 256 10.92 1.69 -8.59
N SER A 257 9.66 2.00 -8.23
CA SER A 257 8.54 1.07 -8.43
C SER A 257 8.26 0.79 -9.91
N PHE A 258 8.60 1.69 -10.83
CA PHE A 258 8.46 1.44 -12.26
C PHE A 258 9.35 0.29 -12.76
N PHE A 259 10.49 0.06 -12.12
CA PHE A 259 11.32 -1.10 -12.40
C PHE A 259 10.60 -2.41 -11.99
N ILE A 260 9.95 -2.41 -10.84
CA ILE A 260 9.19 -3.57 -10.35
C ILE A 260 7.95 -3.80 -11.21
N LEU A 261 7.29 -2.73 -11.65
CA LEU A 261 6.07 -2.76 -12.47
C LEU A 261 6.34 -2.85 -13.97
N TRP A 262 7.62 -2.95 -14.38
CA TRP A 262 7.95 -3.06 -15.82
C TRP A 262 7.09 -4.11 -16.50
N PRO A 263 6.36 -3.78 -17.59
CA PRO A 263 5.33 -4.65 -18.13
C PRO A 263 5.90 -5.90 -18.83
N PHE A 264 7.05 -5.80 -19.46
CA PHE A 264 7.65 -6.91 -20.20
C PHE A 264 8.60 -7.69 -19.32
N LYS A 265 8.22 -8.93 -19.00
CA LYS A 265 8.95 -9.80 -18.07
C LYS A 265 9.11 -11.19 -18.64
N ASP A 266 10.25 -11.82 -18.33
CA ASP A 266 10.48 -13.23 -18.62
C ASP A 266 9.84 -14.09 -17.55
N TYR A 267 8.66 -14.64 -17.84
CA TYR A 267 7.92 -15.54 -16.96
C TYR A 267 8.29 -17.02 -17.14
N ALA A 268 9.31 -17.35 -17.96
CA ALA A 268 9.65 -18.74 -18.31
C ALA A 268 10.07 -19.58 -17.10
N ASN A 269 10.54 -18.94 -16.02
CA ASN A 269 10.99 -19.62 -14.80
C ASN A 269 9.97 -19.50 -13.63
N GLY A 270 8.71 -19.12 -13.90
CA GLY A 270 7.67 -19.02 -12.87
C GLY A 270 7.38 -20.38 -12.23
N GLN A 271 7.40 -20.47 -10.90
CA GLN A 271 6.97 -21.66 -10.18
C GLN A 271 5.49 -21.94 -10.45
N THR A 272 5.17 -23.17 -10.80
CA THR A 272 3.79 -23.62 -10.94
C THR A 272 3.23 -23.94 -9.54
N VAL A 273 2.23 -23.18 -9.11
CA VAL A 273 1.49 -23.47 -7.87
C VAL A 273 0.27 -24.30 -8.23
N VAL A 274 0.17 -25.50 -7.61
CA VAL A 274 -1.02 -26.34 -7.76
C VAL A 274 -2.10 -25.82 -6.81
N GLY A 275 -3.20 -25.30 -7.37
CA GLY A 275 -4.37 -24.88 -6.60
C GLY A 275 -5.07 -26.08 -5.93
N ARG A 276 -5.93 -25.83 -4.93
CA ARG A 276 -6.72 -26.86 -4.21
C ARG A 276 -7.54 -27.79 -5.12
N SER A 277 -7.83 -27.36 -6.34
CA SER A 277 -8.58 -28.11 -7.37
C SER A 277 -7.69 -28.97 -8.29
N GLY A 278 -6.37 -29.03 -8.05
CA GLY A 278 -5.43 -29.71 -8.95
C GLY A 278 -5.11 -28.91 -10.22
N GLU A 279 -5.66 -27.72 -10.40
CA GLU A 279 -5.33 -26.85 -11.52
C GLU A 279 -3.91 -26.29 -11.33
N VAL A 280 -3.06 -26.49 -12.33
CA VAL A 280 -1.75 -25.88 -12.41
C VAL A 280 -1.93 -24.40 -12.71
N LYS A 281 -1.87 -23.55 -11.68
CA LYS A 281 -1.86 -22.11 -11.84
C LYS A 281 -0.41 -21.65 -11.94
N ARG A 282 -0.06 -20.95 -13.01
CA ARG A 282 1.19 -20.23 -13.05
C ARG A 282 1.10 -19.13 -11.99
N ASP A 283 1.92 -19.25 -10.95
CA ASP A 283 2.11 -18.13 -10.02
C ASP A 283 2.94 -17.10 -10.78
N ILE A 284 2.27 -16.07 -11.27
CA ILE A 284 2.95 -14.96 -11.95
C ILE A 284 3.64 -14.13 -10.87
N GLN A 285 4.85 -14.51 -10.54
CA GLN A 285 5.69 -13.76 -9.62
C GLN A 285 6.21 -12.50 -10.34
N ILE A 286 5.32 -11.52 -10.53
CA ILE A 286 5.61 -10.25 -11.22
C ILE A 286 6.85 -9.58 -10.65
N ALA A 287 7.05 -9.68 -9.34
CA ALA A 287 8.14 -9.02 -8.66
C ALA A 287 9.50 -9.72 -8.86
N THR A 288 9.53 -11.01 -9.16
CA THR A 288 10.75 -11.82 -9.31
C THR A 288 11.16 -12.05 -10.76
N ALA A 289 10.23 -11.90 -11.71
CA ALA A 289 10.50 -12.11 -13.12
C ALA A 289 11.47 -11.04 -13.68
N LYS A 290 12.45 -11.49 -14.47
CA LYS A 290 13.45 -10.62 -15.09
C LYS A 290 12.79 -9.68 -16.10
N ASN A 291 13.11 -8.39 -16.02
CA ASN A 291 12.67 -7.40 -16.98
C ASN A 291 13.34 -7.65 -18.34
N ILE A 292 12.55 -7.70 -19.41
CA ILE A 292 13.01 -7.83 -20.80
C ILE A 292 12.46 -6.67 -21.62
N LEU A 293 12.95 -6.50 -22.83
CA LEU A 293 12.36 -5.58 -23.80
C LEU A 293 11.29 -6.31 -24.62
N PRO A 294 10.27 -5.59 -25.14
CA PRO A 294 9.30 -6.18 -26.06
C PRO A 294 10.02 -6.69 -27.31
N LYS A 295 9.58 -7.82 -27.84
CA LYS A 295 10.20 -8.47 -29.01
C LYS A 295 9.99 -7.65 -30.28
N ASP A 296 8.83 -7.03 -30.39
CA ASP A 296 8.46 -6.18 -31.52
C ASP A 296 7.46 -5.09 -31.10
N VAL A 297 7.11 -4.24 -32.05
CA VAL A 297 6.15 -3.14 -31.88
C VAL A 297 4.74 -3.67 -31.62
N ALA A 298 4.38 -4.82 -32.19
CA ALA A 298 3.05 -5.39 -32.04
C ALA A 298 2.79 -5.84 -30.59
N GLU A 299 3.79 -6.46 -29.95
CA GLU A 299 3.73 -6.83 -28.52
C GLU A 299 3.55 -5.61 -27.62
N ALA A 300 4.13 -4.46 -27.99
CA ALA A 300 4.06 -3.23 -27.20
C ALA A 300 2.75 -2.42 -27.38
N GLN A 301 1.96 -2.66 -28.42
CA GLN A 301 0.79 -1.83 -28.74
C GLN A 301 -0.25 -1.78 -27.61
N ILE A 302 -0.71 -2.95 -27.14
CA ILE A 302 -1.74 -3.02 -26.08
C ILE A 302 -1.22 -2.43 -24.76
N PRO A 303 0.00 -2.75 -24.28
CA PRO A 303 0.59 -2.10 -23.10
C PRO A 303 0.71 -0.59 -23.23
N ILE A 304 1.10 -0.04 -24.40
CA ILE A 304 1.19 1.40 -24.62
C ILE A 304 -0.20 2.05 -24.52
N VAL A 305 -1.23 1.47 -25.14
CA VAL A 305 -2.61 1.97 -25.02
C VAL A 305 -3.09 1.94 -23.57
N ALA A 306 -2.81 0.85 -22.85
CA ALA A 306 -3.15 0.72 -21.45
C ALA A 306 -2.43 1.75 -20.57
N LEU A 307 -1.15 2.03 -20.84
CA LEU A 307 -0.37 3.06 -20.15
C LEU A 307 -0.97 4.45 -20.37
N VAL A 308 -1.29 4.80 -21.63
CA VAL A 308 -1.90 6.10 -21.98
C VAL A 308 -3.26 6.23 -21.31
N PHE A 309 -4.08 5.18 -21.31
CA PHE A 309 -5.37 5.17 -20.63
C PHE A 309 -5.21 5.36 -19.12
N GLY A 310 -4.25 4.65 -18.50
CA GLY A 310 -3.90 4.84 -17.09
C GLY A 310 -3.44 6.27 -16.79
N LEU A 311 -2.61 6.86 -17.64
CA LEU A 311 -2.16 8.25 -17.50
C LEU A 311 -3.34 9.24 -17.53
N VAL A 312 -4.26 9.07 -18.47
CA VAL A 312 -5.47 9.93 -18.56
C VAL A 312 -6.34 9.79 -17.30
N LEU A 313 -6.54 8.56 -16.84
CA LEU A 313 -7.28 8.32 -15.57
C LEU A 313 -6.58 8.95 -14.36
N GLY A 314 -5.25 8.77 -14.24
CA GLY A 314 -4.48 9.34 -13.14
C GLY A 314 -4.49 10.88 -13.13
N LEU A 315 -4.37 11.51 -14.31
CA LEU A 315 -4.52 12.97 -14.44
C LEU A 315 -5.94 13.43 -14.06
N GLY A 316 -6.96 12.64 -14.43
CA GLY A 316 -8.34 12.90 -14.05
C GLY A 316 -8.54 12.87 -12.53
N LEU A 317 -7.97 11.88 -11.85
CA LEU A 317 -8.01 11.76 -10.38
C LEU A 317 -7.33 12.94 -9.70
N ASN A 318 -6.11 13.32 -10.12
CA ASN A 318 -5.41 14.48 -9.57
C ASN A 318 -6.19 15.80 -9.79
N ARG A 319 -6.90 15.93 -10.92
CA ARG A 319 -7.70 17.13 -11.18
C ARG A 319 -8.94 17.19 -10.28
N LEU A 320 -9.57 16.06 -10.02
CA LEU A 320 -10.72 15.99 -9.10
C LEU A 320 -10.32 16.39 -7.68
N GLU A 321 -9.15 15.95 -7.20
CA GLU A 321 -8.56 16.36 -5.92
C GLU A 321 -8.38 17.88 -5.86
N SER A 322 -7.70 18.48 -6.84
CA SER A 322 -7.42 19.90 -6.86
C SER A 322 -8.68 20.79 -6.87
N LEU A 323 -9.81 20.26 -7.35
CA LEU A 323 -11.11 20.94 -7.32
C LEU A 323 -11.77 20.86 -5.93
N GLN A 324 -11.43 19.86 -5.12
CA GLN A 324 -11.97 19.71 -3.76
C GLN A 324 -11.21 20.54 -2.72
N GLU A 325 -9.90 20.73 -2.89
CA GLU A 325 -9.09 21.60 -2.03
C GLU A 325 -9.47 23.10 -2.15
N LYS A 326 -10.10 23.49 -3.25
CA LYS A 326 -10.55 24.85 -3.51
C LYS A 326 -11.96 25.18 -2.96
N LYS A 327 -12.64 24.23 -2.37
CA LYS A 327 -13.95 24.39 -1.72
C LYS A 327 -13.82 24.35 -0.19
#